data_fad67bf2721b7cf1dc11e44a62e6eaea
#
_entry.id   fad67bf2721b7cf1dc11e44a62e6eaea
#
_cell.length_a   1.000
_cell.length_b   1.000
_cell.length_c   1.000
_cell.angle_alpha   90.00
_cell.angle_beta   90.00
_cell.angle_gamma   90.00
#
_symmetry.space_group_name_H-M   'P 1'
#
loop_
_entity.id
_entity.type
_entity.pdbx_description
1 polymer ?
#
loop_
_entity_poly.entity_id
_entity_poly.type
_entity_poly.pdbx_seq_one_letter_code
_entity_poly.pdbx_strand_id
1 'polypeptide(L)'
;MKNFFLLAFIYLLIPACGNNKGDEPLSEDDSTATINYAWQASINDSTGNLEMKKTEAIGLDSLSTMSIIDYINASDSSIQLAILKTSNDTVYIKIADANYLTQRMGSTGSSLYLAAVVYNLTELPGIHFINFDFKEGDHAQPGTFNRDSFKD
;
A
#
# COMPACT_ATOMS: atom_id res chain seq x y z
N MET A 1 -56.80 -67.67 -7.10
CA MET A 1 -55.60 -68.47 -7.23
C MET A 1 -54.42 -67.52 -7.25
N LYS A 2 -53.55 -67.71 -6.29
CA LYS A 2 -52.52 -66.79 -5.82
C LYS A 2 -51.30 -66.93 -6.76
N ASN A 3 -50.75 -65.78 -7.27
CA ASN A 3 -49.42 -65.79 -7.77
C ASN A 3 -48.63 -64.66 -7.04
N PHE A 4 -47.76 -65.14 -6.19
CA PHE A 4 -46.84 -64.43 -5.36
C PHE A 4 -45.61 -64.15 -6.24
N PHE A 5 -45.39 -62.86 -6.60
CA PHE A 5 -44.18 -62.44 -7.33
C PHE A 5 -43.20 -61.83 -6.37
N LEU A 6 -42.18 -62.59 -6.06
CA LEU A 6 -41.08 -62.21 -5.19
C LEU A 6 -40.13 -61.32 -5.96
N LEU A 7 -40.15 -60.02 -5.71
CA LEU A 7 -39.20 -59.08 -6.26
C LEU A 7 -38.03 -58.97 -5.30
N ALA A 8 -36.91 -59.59 -5.71
CA ALA A 8 -35.65 -59.48 -5.02
C ALA A 8 -35.06 -58.08 -5.22
N PHE A 9 -34.98 -57.31 -4.13
CA PHE A 9 -34.35 -56.00 -4.09
C PHE A 9 -32.82 -56.22 -3.97
N ILE A 10 -32.11 -56.02 -5.06
CA ILE A 10 -30.65 -56.01 -5.03
C ILE A 10 -30.22 -54.65 -4.48
N TYR A 11 -29.73 -54.63 -3.24
CA TYR A 11 -29.05 -53.49 -2.67
C TYR A 11 -27.65 -53.33 -3.28
N LEU A 12 -27.52 -52.38 -4.17
CA LEU A 12 -26.22 -51.92 -4.67
C LEU A 12 -25.59 -51.02 -3.62
N LEU A 13 -24.66 -51.55 -2.85
CA LEU A 13 -23.80 -50.77 -1.97
C LEU A 13 -22.80 -49.99 -2.82
N ILE A 14 -23.03 -48.71 -2.99
CA ILE A 14 -22.06 -47.79 -3.57
C ILE A 14 -21.19 -47.30 -2.40
N PRO A 15 -19.89 -47.56 -2.39
CA PRO A 15 -19.00 -46.90 -1.44
C PRO A 15 -18.88 -45.45 -1.86
N ALA A 16 -19.55 -44.53 -1.12
CA ALA A 16 -19.29 -43.13 -1.20
C ALA A 16 -17.89 -42.85 -0.64
N CYS A 17 -16.89 -42.70 -1.52
CA CYS A 17 -15.66 -42.04 -1.16
C CYS A 17 -16.02 -40.60 -0.85
N GLY A 18 -16.25 -40.30 0.42
CA GLY A 18 -16.31 -38.97 0.93
C GLY A 18 -14.93 -38.35 0.86
N ASN A 19 -14.69 -37.53 -0.17
CA ASN A 19 -13.59 -36.60 -0.19
C ASN A 19 -13.99 -35.45 0.73
N ASN A 20 -13.73 -35.60 2.01
CA ASN A 20 -13.72 -34.48 2.96
C ASN A 20 -12.54 -33.57 2.56
N LYS A 21 -12.76 -32.72 1.56
CA LYS A 21 -12.08 -31.43 1.55
C LYS A 21 -12.66 -30.69 2.74
N GLY A 22 -11.87 -30.65 3.82
CA GLY A 22 -12.13 -29.74 4.90
C GLY A 22 -12.39 -28.36 4.31
N ASP A 23 -13.49 -27.74 4.69
CA ASP A 23 -13.66 -26.31 4.65
C ASP A 23 -12.55 -25.74 5.53
N GLU A 24 -11.38 -25.51 4.95
CA GLU A 24 -10.48 -24.51 5.51
C GLU A 24 -11.29 -23.22 5.47
N PRO A 25 -11.45 -22.55 6.62
CA PRO A 25 -11.95 -21.19 6.59
C PRO A 25 -11.02 -20.45 5.63
N LEU A 26 -11.62 -19.85 4.59
CA LEU A 26 -10.96 -18.83 3.81
C LEU A 26 -10.39 -17.86 4.84
N SER A 27 -9.12 -17.99 5.16
CA SER A 27 -8.40 -16.88 5.72
C SER A 27 -8.63 -15.79 4.70
N GLU A 28 -9.45 -14.80 5.08
CA GLU A 28 -9.37 -13.50 4.46
C GLU A 28 -7.91 -13.14 4.63
N ASP A 29 -7.12 -13.49 3.62
CA ASP A 29 -5.81 -12.93 3.38
C ASP A 29 -6.10 -11.45 3.10
N ASP A 30 -6.25 -10.69 4.21
CA ASP A 30 -6.05 -9.26 4.23
C ASP A 30 -4.57 -9.01 3.95
N SER A 31 -4.10 -9.60 2.86
CA SER A 31 -2.91 -9.19 2.16
C SER A 31 -3.27 -7.87 1.47
N THR A 32 -3.50 -6.82 2.28
CA THR A 32 -3.01 -5.52 1.88
C THR A 32 -1.59 -5.81 1.41
N ALA A 33 -1.40 -5.81 0.10
CA ALA A 33 -0.10 -6.02 -0.49
C ALA A 33 0.81 -4.97 0.13
N THR A 34 1.45 -5.34 1.24
CA THR A 34 2.46 -4.52 1.90
C THR A 34 3.65 -4.58 0.99
N ILE A 35 3.55 -3.76 -0.09
CA ILE A 35 4.67 -3.62 -0.95
C ILE A 35 5.72 -3.00 -0.06
N ASN A 36 6.87 -3.62 0.09
CA ASN A 36 7.96 -3.20 0.95
C ASN A 36 8.61 -1.94 0.39
N TYR A 37 8.12 -0.78 0.81
CA TYR A 37 8.84 0.47 0.64
C TYR A 37 10.18 0.36 1.33
N ALA A 38 11.17 1.04 0.80
CA ALA A 38 12.43 1.19 1.49
C ALA A 38 12.24 1.86 2.86
N TRP A 39 11.23 2.71 2.99
CA TRP A 39 10.92 3.46 4.21
C TRP A 39 9.42 3.49 4.52
N GLN A 40 9.11 3.34 5.81
CA GLN A 40 7.77 3.51 6.37
C GLN A 40 7.79 4.63 7.41
N ALA A 41 6.77 5.48 7.37
CA ALA A 41 6.55 6.52 8.36
C ALA A 41 5.58 6.04 9.43
N SER A 42 5.87 6.33 10.69
CA SER A 42 5.00 6.02 11.83
C SER A 42 5.12 7.11 12.89
N ILE A 43 4.20 7.12 13.84
CA ILE A 43 4.35 7.90 15.05
C ILE A 43 4.95 7.01 16.13
N ASN A 44 5.98 7.50 16.81
CA ASN A 44 6.53 6.86 17.98
C ASN A 44 5.57 7.04 19.16
N ASP A 45 4.99 5.93 19.65
CA ASP A 45 3.96 5.97 20.70
C ASP A 45 4.46 6.58 22.03
N SER A 46 5.77 6.55 22.27
CA SER A 46 6.36 7.07 23.51
C SER A 46 6.64 8.56 23.48
N THR A 47 7.02 9.09 22.30
CA THR A 47 7.42 10.50 22.14
C THR A 47 6.41 11.34 21.41
N GLY A 48 5.50 10.73 20.63
CA GLY A 48 4.57 11.42 19.75
C GLY A 48 5.20 11.94 18.46
N ASN A 49 6.49 11.71 18.23
CA ASN A 49 7.23 12.24 17.09
C ASN A 49 7.09 11.33 15.87
N LEU A 50 7.25 11.92 14.69
CA LEU A 50 7.33 11.18 13.44
C LEU A 50 8.64 10.39 13.41
N GLU A 51 8.53 9.09 13.11
CA GLU A 51 9.66 8.18 13.00
C GLU A 51 9.66 7.53 11.62
N MET A 52 10.84 7.52 10.96
CA MET A 52 11.06 6.85 9.69
C MET A 52 11.83 5.55 9.92
N LYS A 53 11.19 4.43 9.57
CA LYS A 53 11.77 3.11 9.72
C LYS A 53 12.14 2.54 8.36
N LYS A 54 13.42 2.17 8.19
CA LYS A 54 13.86 1.49 6.99
C LYS A 54 13.41 0.04 7.04
N THR A 55 12.75 -0.41 5.97
CA THR A 55 12.39 -1.81 5.76
C THR A 55 13.45 -2.48 4.89
N GLU A 56 13.57 -3.80 4.96
CA GLU A 56 14.40 -4.54 4.03
C GLU A 56 13.73 -4.51 2.64
N ALA A 57 14.12 -3.56 1.81
CA ALA A 57 13.59 -3.46 0.47
C ALA A 57 14.18 -4.54 -0.44
N ILE A 58 13.33 -5.33 -1.03
CA ILE A 58 13.71 -6.30 -2.05
C ILE A 58 14.02 -5.54 -3.34
N GLY A 59 15.29 -5.56 -3.79
CA GLY A 59 15.66 -5.14 -5.15
C GLY A 59 15.72 -3.64 -5.39
N LEU A 60 16.37 -2.87 -4.53
CA LEU A 60 16.65 -1.44 -4.75
C LEU A 60 17.33 -1.15 -6.09
N ASP A 61 18.11 -2.08 -6.63
CA ASP A 61 18.85 -1.92 -7.90
C ASP A 61 17.95 -1.76 -9.13
N SER A 62 16.66 -2.10 -9.02
CA SER A 62 15.68 -1.99 -10.10
C SER A 62 14.66 -0.85 -9.90
N LEU A 63 14.74 -0.10 -8.80
CA LEU A 63 13.79 0.95 -8.51
C LEU A 63 14.09 2.21 -9.34
N SER A 64 13.04 2.75 -9.92
CA SER A 64 13.03 4.04 -10.59
C SER A 64 12.04 4.97 -9.89
N THR A 65 12.14 6.27 -10.16
CA THR A 65 11.15 7.25 -9.67
C THR A 65 9.73 6.82 -10.06
N MET A 66 9.54 6.34 -11.31
CA MET A 66 8.24 5.90 -11.81
C MET A 66 7.73 4.69 -11.04
N SER A 67 8.56 3.65 -10.85
CA SER A 67 8.13 2.44 -10.16
C SER A 67 7.73 2.70 -8.70
N ILE A 68 8.41 3.62 -8.01
CA ILE A 68 8.05 4.04 -6.66
C ILE A 68 6.71 4.78 -6.66
N ILE A 69 6.49 5.70 -7.60
CA ILE A 69 5.23 6.45 -7.71
C ILE A 69 4.05 5.53 -8.06
N ASP A 70 4.22 4.66 -9.05
CA ASP A 70 3.17 3.69 -9.43
C ASP A 70 2.75 2.83 -8.25
N TYR A 71 3.73 2.47 -7.45
CA TYR A 71 3.53 1.72 -6.24
C TYR A 71 2.75 2.50 -5.18
N ILE A 72 3.14 3.76 -4.89
CA ILE A 72 2.44 4.64 -3.95
C ILE A 72 0.98 4.81 -4.40
N ASN A 73 0.77 5.08 -5.68
CA ASN A 73 -0.55 5.24 -6.26
C ASN A 73 -1.42 3.98 -6.19
N ALA A 74 -0.81 2.80 -6.29
CA ALA A 74 -1.52 1.53 -6.16
C ALA A 74 -1.88 1.21 -4.69
N SER A 75 -1.03 1.64 -3.74
CA SER A 75 -1.23 1.39 -2.31
C SER A 75 -2.32 2.26 -1.69
N ASP A 76 -2.48 3.49 -2.19
CA ASP A 76 -3.53 4.42 -1.75
C ASP A 76 -4.13 5.15 -2.96
N SER A 77 -5.34 4.75 -3.33
CA SER A 77 -6.06 5.37 -4.45
C SER A 77 -6.63 6.76 -4.13
N SER A 78 -6.61 7.17 -2.86
CA SER A 78 -7.18 8.46 -2.42
C SER A 78 -6.30 9.64 -2.81
N ILE A 79 -4.99 9.39 -3.03
CA ILE A 79 -4.02 10.41 -3.44
C ILE A 79 -3.25 9.88 -4.64
N GLN A 80 -3.30 10.60 -5.75
CA GLN A 80 -2.62 10.22 -6.98
C GLN A 80 -1.48 11.19 -7.28
N LEU A 81 -0.26 10.66 -7.32
CA LEU A 81 0.97 11.37 -7.61
C LEU A 81 1.27 11.29 -9.11
N ALA A 82 1.58 12.41 -9.74
CA ALA A 82 2.03 12.46 -11.13
C ALA A 82 3.39 13.17 -11.21
N ILE A 83 4.38 12.52 -11.83
CA ILE A 83 5.68 13.14 -12.05
C ILE A 83 5.54 14.18 -13.15
N LEU A 84 5.89 15.43 -12.85
CA LEU A 84 5.97 16.51 -13.83
C LEU A 84 7.32 16.50 -14.55
N LYS A 85 8.38 16.39 -13.79
CA LYS A 85 9.78 16.35 -14.29
C LYS A 85 10.73 15.92 -13.16
N THR A 86 11.94 15.54 -13.55
CA THR A 86 13.10 15.51 -12.66
C THR A 86 14.12 16.51 -13.20
N SER A 87 14.65 17.36 -12.34
CA SER A 87 15.63 18.37 -12.71
C SER A 87 16.68 18.50 -11.62
N ASN A 88 17.94 18.34 -12.00
CA ASN A 88 19.06 18.21 -11.07
C ASN A 88 18.79 17.08 -10.05
N ASP A 89 18.73 17.41 -8.77
CA ASP A 89 18.51 16.52 -7.64
C ASP A 89 17.06 16.55 -7.11
N THR A 90 16.13 17.14 -7.86
CA THR A 90 14.73 17.37 -7.44
C THR A 90 13.75 16.67 -8.38
N VAL A 91 12.82 15.89 -7.78
CA VAL A 91 11.64 15.37 -8.47
C VAL A 91 10.45 16.30 -8.22
N TYR A 92 9.79 16.72 -9.28
CA TYR A 92 8.59 17.58 -9.23
C TYR A 92 7.36 16.71 -9.42
N ILE A 93 6.47 16.75 -8.44
CA ILE A 93 5.27 15.90 -8.36
C ILE A 93 4.05 16.78 -8.27
N LYS A 94 3.02 16.45 -9.06
CA LYS A 94 1.69 17.04 -8.96
C LYS A 94 0.72 16.09 -8.28
N ILE A 95 -0.10 16.64 -7.37
CA ILE A 95 -1.28 16.00 -6.82
C ILE A 95 -2.49 16.82 -7.30
N ALA A 96 -3.17 16.32 -8.32
CA ALA A 96 -4.25 17.06 -8.98
C ALA A 96 -5.47 17.27 -8.06
N ASP A 97 -5.83 16.23 -7.31
CA ASP A 97 -6.82 16.29 -6.24
C ASP A 97 -6.15 15.99 -4.90
N ALA A 98 -5.86 17.04 -4.16
CA ALA A 98 -5.25 16.95 -2.85
C ALA A 98 -6.27 17.02 -1.70
N ASN A 99 -7.57 16.93 -1.96
CA ASN A 99 -8.59 17.10 -0.94
C ASN A 99 -8.45 16.10 0.21
N TYR A 100 -8.15 14.83 -0.12
CA TYR A 100 -7.94 13.81 0.91
C TYR A 100 -6.73 14.16 1.78
N LEU A 101 -5.60 14.48 1.16
CA LEU A 101 -4.35 14.88 1.84
C LEU A 101 -4.56 16.11 2.73
N THR A 102 -5.22 17.15 2.20
CA THR A 102 -5.23 18.49 2.82
C THR A 102 -6.41 18.73 3.76
N GLN A 103 -7.49 17.89 3.68
CA GLN A 103 -8.71 18.11 4.46
C GLN A 103 -9.16 16.90 5.28
N ARG A 104 -8.74 15.68 4.93
CA ARG A 104 -9.29 14.45 5.53
C ARG A 104 -8.29 13.64 6.35
N MET A 105 -7.01 13.63 5.97
CA MET A 105 -5.98 12.84 6.67
C MET A 105 -5.62 13.39 8.06
N GLY A 106 -5.93 14.64 8.34
CA GLY A 106 -5.41 15.36 9.50
C GLY A 106 -3.91 15.72 9.33
N SER A 107 -3.40 16.62 10.15
CA SER A 107 -2.02 17.11 10.02
C SER A 107 -0.98 16.01 10.18
N THR A 108 -1.19 15.13 11.16
CA THR A 108 -0.29 13.98 11.38
C THR A 108 -0.28 13.04 10.19
N GLY A 109 -1.44 12.66 9.68
CA GLY A 109 -1.55 11.77 8.52
C GLY A 109 -0.89 12.35 7.28
N SER A 110 -1.13 13.63 7.00
CA SER A 110 -0.51 14.35 5.88
C SER A 110 1.01 14.39 6.00
N SER A 111 1.53 14.64 7.20
CA SER A 111 2.98 14.65 7.46
C SER A 111 3.59 13.26 7.24
N LEU A 112 2.95 12.21 7.76
CA LEU A 112 3.39 10.82 7.55
C LEU A 112 3.41 10.45 6.07
N TYR A 113 2.36 10.81 5.32
CA TYR A 113 2.28 10.54 3.89
C TYR A 113 3.40 11.24 3.11
N LEU A 114 3.57 12.56 3.31
CA LEU A 114 4.61 13.33 2.63
C LEU A 114 6.01 12.84 3.00
N ALA A 115 6.26 12.53 4.28
CA ALA A 115 7.51 11.96 4.74
C ALA A 115 7.81 10.62 4.05
N ALA A 116 6.83 9.72 3.97
CA ALA A 116 6.99 8.43 3.30
C ALA A 116 7.36 8.62 1.81
N VAL A 117 6.69 9.51 1.09
CA VAL A 117 7.01 9.82 -0.31
C VAL A 117 8.44 10.36 -0.44
N VAL A 118 8.81 11.34 0.38
CA VAL A 118 10.14 11.97 0.36
C VAL A 118 11.24 10.96 0.65
N TYR A 119 11.10 10.17 1.72
CA TYR A 119 12.13 9.21 2.11
C TYR A 119 12.32 8.10 1.08
N ASN A 120 11.25 7.63 0.46
CA ASN A 120 11.32 6.59 -0.57
C ASN A 120 11.95 7.10 -1.87
N LEU A 121 11.57 8.27 -2.34
CA LEU A 121 12.13 8.84 -3.58
C LEU A 121 13.57 9.31 -3.41
N THR A 122 13.94 9.86 -2.25
CA THR A 122 15.32 10.26 -1.96
C THR A 122 16.24 9.08 -1.59
N GLU A 123 15.74 7.85 -1.60
CA GLU A 123 16.59 6.65 -1.57
C GLU A 123 17.27 6.40 -2.92
N LEU A 124 16.71 6.94 -4.00
CA LEU A 124 17.29 6.84 -5.33
C LEU A 124 18.55 7.70 -5.43
N PRO A 125 19.63 7.19 -6.04
CA PRO A 125 20.86 7.95 -6.22
C PRO A 125 20.64 9.27 -6.97
N GLY A 126 21.18 10.35 -6.42
CA GLY A 126 21.11 11.69 -7.01
C GLY A 126 19.80 12.45 -6.78
N ILE A 127 18.82 11.88 -6.06
CA ILE A 127 17.59 12.58 -5.66
C ILE A 127 17.72 13.00 -4.19
N HIS A 128 17.58 14.29 -3.94
CA HIS A 128 17.69 14.88 -2.59
C HIS A 128 16.46 15.67 -2.17
N PHE A 129 15.67 16.15 -3.14
CA PHE A 129 14.52 16.98 -2.89
C PHE A 129 13.29 16.48 -3.67
N ILE A 130 12.12 16.65 -3.06
CA ILE A 130 10.82 16.42 -3.70
C ILE A 130 10.04 17.74 -3.63
N ASN A 131 9.62 18.24 -4.79
CA ASN A 131 8.74 19.39 -4.90
C ASN A 131 7.31 18.92 -5.16
N PHE A 132 6.40 19.24 -4.25
CA PHE A 132 4.99 18.94 -4.41
C PHE A 132 4.24 20.18 -4.89
N ASP A 133 3.48 20.03 -5.98
CA ASP A 133 2.53 20.99 -6.53
C ASP A 133 1.10 20.48 -6.29
N PHE A 134 0.39 21.13 -5.37
CA PHE A 134 -1.01 20.86 -5.07
C PHE A 134 -1.68 22.08 -4.45
N LYS A 135 -3.02 22.07 -4.40
CA LYS A 135 -3.77 23.11 -3.70
C LYS A 135 -3.60 22.92 -2.19
N GLU A 136 -3.08 23.96 -1.50
CA GLU A 136 -2.96 23.96 -0.05
C GLU A 136 -4.31 23.80 0.67
N GLY A 137 -4.26 23.31 1.90
CA GLY A 137 -5.40 23.22 2.80
C GLY A 137 -4.97 23.17 4.26
N ASP A 138 -5.89 22.74 5.12
CA ASP A 138 -5.73 22.88 6.58
C ASP A 138 -4.61 21.98 7.14
N HIS A 139 -4.30 20.87 6.45
CA HIS A 139 -3.40 19.85 6.98
C HIS A 139 -2.10 19.68 6.20
N ALA A 140 -1.98 20.28 5.02
CA ALA A 140 -0.76 20.21 4.22
C ALA A 140 -0.61 21.42 3.29
N GLN A 141 0.64 21.80 3.04
CA GLN A 141 1.03 22.87 2.13
C GLN A 141 1.96 22.33 1.04
N PRO A 142 1.85 22.84 -0.21
CA PRO A 142 2.80 22.52 -1.27
C PRO A 142 4.19 23.09 -0.96
N GLY A 143 5.20 22.57 -1.62
CA GLY A 143 6.56 23.07 -1.41
C GLY A 143 7.63 22.03 -1.75
N THR A 144 8.87 22.38 -1.43
CA THR A 144 10.02 21.50 -1.62
C THR A 144 10.46 20.95 -0.27
N PHE A 145 10.56 19.64 -0.19
CA PHE A 145 10.88 18.89 1.02
C PHE A 145 12.10 17.99 0.79
N ASN A 146 12.82 17.76 1.85
CA ASN A 146 13.87 16.77 1.95
C ASN A 146 13.69 15.95 3.24
N ARG A 147 14.60 15.02 3.54
CA ARG A 147 14.51 14.22 4.76
C ARG A 147 14.59 15.05 6.04
N ASP A 148 15.30 16.20 6.02
CA ASP A 148 15.44 17.06 7.19
C ASP A 148 14.15 17.82 7.51
N SER A 149 13.25 17.95 6.54
CA SER A 149 11.94 18.59 6.73
C SER A 149 11.01 17.82 7.70
N PHE A 150 11.36 16.57 8.06
CA PHE A 150 10.57 15.68 8.92
C PHE A 150 11.34 15.19 10.15
N LYS A 151 12.42 15.88 10.49
CA LYS A 151 13.15 15.66 11.74
C LYS A 151 12.69 16.68 12.77
N ASP A 152 12.22 16.20 13.91
CA ASP A 152 11.94 17.02 15.09
C ASP A 152 13.23 17.34 15.86
#